data_5035552aa02b42fc958fd0658badb1fb
#
_entry.id   5035552aa02b42fc958fd0658badb1fb
#
_cell.length_a   1.000
_cell.length_b   1.000
_cell.length_c   1.000
_cell.angle_alpha   90.00
_cell.angle_beta   90.00
_cell.angle_gamma   90.00
#
_symmetry.space_group_name_H-M   'P 1'
#
loop_
_entity.id
_entity.type
_entity.pdbx_description
1 polymer ?
#
loop_
_entity_poly.entity_id
_entity_poly.type
_entity_poly.pdbx_seq_one_letter_code
_entity_poly.pdbx_strand_id
1 'polypeptide(L)'
;MYPDYPYFAVAITRTCGSGGGSYIGKQLAKAFDIDLYDRKLLRLASEDSGISEELFARADENTRKTMLYRVSERVYDGSIIPPESGNFISDENLFNYQAKVLRELLNEESYICVGRAADFVLRDKPNVLTVYVDAPYDWRVEREMKRQGIGSSQAKHYIDKLLSLIHISEPTR
;
A
#
# COMPACT_ATOMS: atom_id res chain seq x y z
N MET A 1 6.51 -11.11 -23.18
CA MET A 1 5.08 -10.91 -22.88
C MET A 1 4.53 -12.30 -22.60
N TYR A 2 3.95 -12.55 -21.45
CA TYR A 2 3.32 -13.82 -21.12
C TYR A 2 1.99 -13.89 -21.87
N PRO A 3 1.80 -14.81 -22.81
CA PRO A 3 0.62 -14.83 -23.70
C PRO A 3 -0.70 -15.02 -22.93
N ASP A 4 -0.65 -15.54 -21.71
CA ASP A 4 -1.83 -15.81 -20.89
C ASP A 4 -2.23 -14.64 -19.99
N TYR A 5 -1.44 -13.54 -19.96
CA TYR A 5 -1.66 -12.39 -19.07
C TYR A 5 -1.57 -11.09 -19.87
N PRO A 6 -2.71 -10.52 -20.31
CA PRO A 6 -2.73 -9.30 -21.10
C PRO A 6 -2.26 -8.07 -20.32
N TYR A 7 -2.41 -8.09 -18.99
CA TYR A 7 -2.06 -7.00 -18.09
C TYR A 7 -1.01 -7.41 -17.08
N PHE A 8 -0.32 -6.42 -16.50
CA PHE A 8 0.66 -6.61 -15.44
C PHE A 8 0.53 -5.53 -14.36
N ALA A 9 1.05 -5.79 -13.16
CA ALA A 9 1.18 -4.77 -12.14
C ALA A 9 2.60 -4.65 -11.61
N VAL A 10 2.97 -3.44 -11.17
CA VAL A 10 4.18 -3.19 -10.39
C VAL A 10 3.79 -2.78 -8.98
N ALA A 11 4.01 -3.66 -8.02
CA ALA A 11 3.78 -3.41 -6.60
C ALA A 11 5.04 -2.80 -5.98
N ILE A 12 5.01 -1.50 -5.67
CA ILE A 12 6.12 -0.79 -5.04
C ILE A 12 5.91 -0.74 -3.54
N THR A 13 6.75 -1.45 -2.80
CA THR A 13 6.84 -1.34 -1.35
C THR A 13 8.03 -0.48 -0.92
N ARG A 14 8.03 0.05 0.31
CA ARG A 14 9.02 1.00 0.77
C ARG A 14 9.17 0.99 2.29
N THR A 15 10.37 1.28 2.77
CA THR A 15 10.66 1.39 4.21
C THR A 15 9.81 2.47 4.89
N CYS A 16 9.65 3.63 4.27
CA CYS A 16 8.80 4.73 4.78
C CYS A 16 8.34 5.66 3.65
N GLY A 17 7.37 6.53 3.95
CA GLY A 17 6.80 7.46 2.96
C GLY A 17 7.80 8.39 2.27
N SER A 18 8.91 8.71 2.94
CA SER A 18 10.02 9.51 2.40
C SER A 18 11.04 8.72 1.57
N GLY A 19 10.93 7.39 1.50
CA GLY A 19 11.87 6.51 0.78
C GLY A 19 11.87 6.63 -0.76
N GLY A 20 11.06 7.48 -1.36
CA GLY A 20 11.07 7.72 -2.81
C GLY A 20 10.11 6.86 -3.63
N GLY A 21 9.48 5.84 -3.05
CA GLY A 21 8.60 4.92 -3.77
C GLY A 21 7.48 5.61 -4.56
N SER A 22 6.82 6.61 -3.99
CA SER A 22 5.79 7.37 -4.72
C SER A 22 6.36 8.22 -5.87
N TYR A 23 7.60 8.69 -5.75
CA TYR A 23 8.26 9.41 -6.85
C TYR A 23 8.59 8.45 -8.00
N ILE A 24 9.19 7.31 -7.69
CA ILE A 24 9.51 6.27 -8.69
C ILE A 24 8.23 5.76 -9.34
N GLY A 25 7.19 5.48 -8.56
CA GLY A 25 5.89 5.05 -9.09
C GLY A 25 5.30 6.03 -10.10
N LYS A 26 5.37 7.33 -9.83
CA LYS A 26 4.91 8.37 -10.76
C LYS A 26 5.73 8.41 -12.06
N GLN A 27 7.05 8.24 -11.97
CA GLN A 27 7.90 8.21 -13.17
C GLN A 27 7.63 6.98 -14.03
N LEU A 28 7.46 5.81 -13.40
CA LEU A 28 7.12 4.58 -14.11
C LEU A 28 5.74 4.65 -14.75
N ALA A 29 4.73 5.13 -14.03
CA ALA A 29 3.38 5.31 -14.55
C ALA A 29 3.38 6.19 -15.81
N LYS A 30 4.11 7.30 -15.76
CA LYS A 30 4.28 8.18 -16.93
C LYS A 30 5.04 7.51 -18.06
N ALA A 31 6.09 6.74 -17.77
CA ALA A 31 6.93 6.11 -18.78
C ALA A 31 6.21 4.97 -19.51
N PHE A 32 5.34 4.25 -18.83
CA PHE A 32 4.56 3.15 -19.40
C PHE A 32 3.16 3.57 -19.87
N ASP A 33 2.76 4.82 -19.61
CA ASP A 33 1.40 5.34 -19.88
C ASP A 33 0.31 4.47 -19.24
N ILE A 34 0.50 4.16 -17.94
CA ILE A 34 -0.42 3.36 -17.14
C ILE A 34 -0.77 4.06 -15.83
N ASP A 35 -1.87 3.65 -15.22
CA ASP A 35 -2.37 4.26 -13.99
C ASP A 35 -1.50 3.98 -12.76
N LEU A 36 -1.48 4.96 -11.85
CA LEU A 36 -0.84 4.86 -10.54
C LEU A 36 -1.91 4.81 -9.44
N TYR A 37 -1.92 3.72 -8.69
CA TYR A 37 -2.77 3.52 -7.52
C TYR A 37 -1.98 3.71 -6.22
N ASP A 38 -2.29 4.80 -5.52
CA ASP A 38 -1.85 5.11 -4.15
C ASP A 38 -3.13 5.44 -3.35
N ARG A 39 -3.52 6.69 -3.22
CA ARG A 39 -4.80 7.08 -2.58
C ARG A 39 -6.01 6.83 -3.48
N LYS A 40 -5.85 6.85 -4.79
CA LYS A 40 -6.90 6.55 -5.76
C LYS A 40 -7.58 5.20 -5.48
N LEU A 41 -6.83 4.22 -4.95
CA LEU A 41 -7.38 2.92 -4.57
C LEU A 41 -8.47 3.02 -3.50
N LEU A 42 -8.34 3.96 -2.53
CA LEU A 42 -9.33 4.12 -1.46
C LEU A 42 -10.68 4.57 -2.02
N ARG A 43 -10.65 5.43 -3.03
CA ARG A 43 -11.87 5.87 -3.72
C ARG A 43 -12.54 4.70 -4.43
N LEU A 44 -11.79 3.88 -5.16
CA LEU A 44 -12.34 2.72 -5.84
C LEU A 44 -12.93 1.70 -4.85
N ALA A 45 -12.23 1.45 -3.73
CA ALA A 45 -12.75 0.58 -2.68
C ALA A 45 -14.01 1.16 -2.01
N SER A 46 -14.10 2.48 -1.90
CA SER A 46 -15.30 3.18 -1.42
C SER A 46 -16.48 3.04 -2.41
N GLU A 47 -16.22 3.20 -3.69
CA GLU A 47 -17.21 3.04 -4.75
C GLU A 47 -17.74 1.59 -4.83
N ASP A 48 -16.84 0.61 -4.70
CA ASP A 48 -17.18 -0.82 -4.72
C ASP A 48 -17.98 -1.28 -3.48
N SER A 49 -17.61 -0.79 -2.30
CA SER A 49 -18.20 -1.23 -1.03
C SER A 49 -19.42 -0.42 -0.57
N GLY A 50 -19.55 0.81 -1.06
CA GLY A 50 -20.49 1.80 -0.51
C GLY A 50 -20.07 2.39 0.85
N ILE A 51 -18.87 2.06 1.36
CA ILE A 51 -18.30 2.60 2.59
C ILE A 51 -17.56 3.90 2.26
N SER A 52 -17.69 4.95 3.09
CA SER A 52 -17.07 6.24 2.82
C SER A 52 -15.54 6.15 2.70
N GLU A 53 -14.96 6.90 1.76
CA GLU A 53 -13.51 6.99 1.57
C GLU A 53 -12.76 7.43 2.84
N GLU A 54 -13.40 8.25 3.68
CA GLU A 54 -12.84 8.70 4.95
C GLU A 54 -12.57 7.54 5.92
N LEU A 55 -13.45 6.54 5.97
CA LEU A 55 -13.26 5.35 6.81
C LEU A 55 -12.08 4.51 6.29
N PHE A 56 -11.96 4.37 4.97
CA PHE A 56 -10.76 3.73 4.38
C PHE A 56 -9.48 4.49 4.71
N ALA A 57 -9.48 5.82 4.64
CA ALA A 57 -8.32 6.63 4.98
C ALA A 57 -7.92 6.49 6.46
N ARG A 58 -8.91 6.45 7.37
CA ARG A 58 -8.68 6.22 8.81
C ARG A 58 -8.13 4.82 9.08
N ALA A 59 -8.71 3.79 8.46
CA ALA A 59 -8.22 2.42 8.57
C ALA A 59 -6.78 2.31 8.07
N ASP A 60 -6.43 2.95 6.96
CA ASP A 60 -5.07 2.99 6.43
C ASP A 60 -4.07 3.63 7.42
N GLU A 61 -4.45 4.69 8.12
CA GLU A 61 -3.62 5.30 9.16
C GLU A 61 -3.48 4.42 10.40
N ASN A 62 -4.54 3.74 10.83
CA ASN A 62 -4.52 2.81 11.95
C ASN A 62 -3.72 1.55 11.60
N THR A 63 -3.87 1.05 10.41
CA THR A 63 -3.17 -0.13 9.86
C THR A 63 -1.66 0.05 9.86
N ARG A 64 -1.17 1.26 9.61
CA ARG A 64 0.26 1.57 9.74
C ARG A 64 0.80 1.34 11.16
N LYS A 65 -0.05 1.34 12.17
CA LYS A 65 0.33 1.15 13.59
C LYS A 65 0.16 -0.28 14.09
N THR A 66 -0.73 -1.07 13.51
CA THR A 66 -1.18 -2.34 14.11
C THR A 66 -1.20 -3.54 13.15
N MET A 67 -1.38 -3.34 11.87
CA MET A 67 -1.76 -4.39 10.93
C MET A 67 -0.60 -5.03 10.15
N LEU A 68 0.54 -4.36 10.00
CA LEU A 68 1.73 -4.97 9.40
C LEU A 68 2.12 -6.27 10.12
N TYR A 69 1.85 -6.35 11.42
CA TYR A 69 2.08 -7.57 12.22
C TYR A 69 0.96 -8.62 12.07
N ARG A 70 -0.31 -8.22 11.95
CA ARG A 70 -1.44 -9.17 11.91
C ARG A 70 -1.80 -9.67 10.51
N VAL A 71 -1.58 -8.86 9.48
CA VAL A 71 -1.86 -9.25 8.08
C VAL A 71 -0.83 -10.28 7.59
N SER A 72 0.39 -10.28 8.14
CA SER A 72 1.39 -11.31 7.81
C SER A 72 1.03 -12.71 8.34
N GLU A 73 0.17 -12.81 9.36
CA GLU A 73 -0.23 -14.10 9.96
C GLU A 73 -1.58 -14.62 9.44
N ARG A 74 -2.47 -13.74 8.96
CA ARG A 74 -3.75 -14.17 8.39
C ARG A 74 -3.69 -14.09 6.88
N VAL A 75 -3.76 -15.23 6.25
CA VAL A 75 -3.91 -15.36 4.81
C VAL A 75 -5.18 -14.62 4.41
N TYR A 76 -5.04 -13.59 3.54
CA TYR A 76 -6.20 -13.01 2.87
C TYR A 76 -6.93 -14.14 2.12
N ASP A 77 -8.09 -14.52 2.60
CA ASP A 77 -8.92 -15.59 2.05
C ASP A 77 -9.92 -15.08 0.99
N GLY A 78 -9.94 -13.76 0.75
CA GLY A 78 -10.86 -13.12 -0.20
C GLY A 78 -12.26 -12.89 0.34
N SER A 79 -12.52 -13.22 1.60
CA SER A 79 -13.85 -13.05 2.19
C SER A 79 -14.13 -11.58 2.51
N ILE A 80 -15.28 -11.11 2.04
CA ILE A 80 -15.82 -9.77 2.32
C ILE A 80 -16.97 -9.93 3.30
N ILE A 81 -16.96 -9.12 4.36
CA ILE A 81 -18.03 -9.09 5.35
C ILE A 81 -19.19 -8.26 4.78
N PRO A 82 -20.42 -8.80 4.72
CA PRO A 82 -21.55 -8.11 4.11
C PRO A 82 -22.08 -6.93 4.97
N PRO A 83 -22.83 -6.01 4.37
CA PRO A 83 -23.33 -4.80 5.03
C PRO A 83 -24.18 -5.03 6.28
N GLU A 84 -24.85 -6.16 6.38
CA GLU A 84 -25.71 -6.51 7.50
C GLU A 84 -24.92 -6.92 8.76
N SER A 85 -23.63 -7.13 8.62
CA SER A 85 -22.75 -7.52 9.75
C SER A 85 -22.29 -6.29 10.54
N GLY A 86 -22.25 -6.41 11.86
CA GLY A 86 -21.67 -5.40 12.74
C GLY A 86 -20.19 -5.10 12.51
N ASN A 87 -19.48 -5.98 11.80
CA ASN A 87 -18.07 -5.84 11.44
C ASN A 87 -17.85 -5.31 10.02
N PHE A 88 -18.89 -4.85 9.34
CA PHE A 88 -18.81 -4.36 7.96
C PHE A 88 -17.77 -3.25 7.76
N ILE A 89 -17.65 -2.32 8.71
CA ILE A 89 -16.69 -1.21 8.68
C ILE A 89 -15.41 -1.49 9.49
N SER A 90 -15.11 -2.78 9.80
CA SER A 90 -13.86 -3.13 10.48
C SER A 90 -12.64 -2.88 9.61
N ASP A 91 -11.49 -2.55 10.21
CA ASP A 91 -10.22 -2.34 9.49
C ASP A 91 -9.85 -3.55 8.61
N GLU A 92 -10.18 -4.77 9.06
CA GLU A 92 -9.97 -6.01 8.32
C GLU A 92 -10.82 -6.05 7.03
N ASN A 93 -12.11 -5.73 7.12
CA ASN A 93 -12.99 -5.72 5.95
C ASN A 93 -12.65 -4.59 4.97
N LEU A 94 -12.26 -3.43 5.47
CA LEU A 94 -11.78 -2.33 4.64
C LEU A 94 -10.50 -2.72 3.87
N PHE A 95 -9.60 -3.48 4.50
CA PHE A 95 -8.46 -4.05 3.81
C PHE A 95 -8.88 -5.07 2.75
N ASN A 96 -9.85 -5.95 3.04
CA ASN A 96 -10.34 -6.95 2.11
C ASN A 96 -10.95 -6.32 0.86
N TYR A 97 -11.70 -5.22 0.98
CA TYR A 97 -12.19 -4.46 -0.18
C TYR A 97 -11.06 -3.87 -1.02
N GLN A 98 -10.03 -3.28 -0.39
CA GLN A 98 -8.86 -2.79 -1.14
C GLN A 98 -8.13 -3.92 -1.87
N ALA A 99 -7.97 -5.07 -1.22
CA ALA A 99 -7.35 -6.25 -1.81
C ALA A 99 -8.15 -6.82 -2.99
N LYS A 100 -9.49 -6.85 -2.86
CA LYS A 100 -10.41 -7.23 -3.94
C LYS A 100 -10.20 -6.33 -5.15
N VAL A 101 -10.28 -5.02 -4.97
CA VAL A 101 -10.11 -4.03 -6.07
C VAL A 101 -8.75 -4.19 -6.75
N LEU A 102 -7.66 -4.37 -6.00
CA LEU A 102 -6.33 -4.62 -6.59
C LEU A 102 -6.30 -5.86 -7.48
N ARG A 103 -6.98 -6.94 -7.08
CA ARG A 103 -7.02 -8.18 -7.87
C ARG A 103 -7.90 -8.05 -9.11
N GLU A 104 -9.01 -7.33 -9.01
CA GLU A 104 -9.93 -7.07 -10.12
C GLU A 104 -9.29 -6.19 -11.18
N LEU A 105 -8.66 -5.08 -10.78
CA LEU A 105 -7.92 -4.19 -11.69
C LEU A 105 -6.88 -4.94 -12.54
N LEU A 106 -6.22 -5.98 -12.00
CA LEU A 106 -5.24 -6.76 -12.75
C LEU A 106 -5.85 -7.56 -13.93
N ASN A 107 -7.15 -7.75 -13.93
CA ASN A 107 -7.87 -8.37 -15.04
C ASN A 107 -8.35 -7.34 -16.08
N GLU A 108 -8.30 -6.05 -15.77
CA GLU A 108 -8.86 -4.99 -16.61
C GLU A 108 -7.77 -4.10 -17.21
N GLU A 109 -6.66 -3.86 -16.46
CA GLU A 109 -5.61 -2.96 -16.90
C GLU A 109 -4.24 -3.29 -16.28
N SER A 110 -3.18 -2.75 -16.91
CA SER A 110 -1.84 -2.70 -16.29
C SER A 110 -1.73 -1.47 -15.41
N TYR A 111 -1.11 -1.62 -14.23
CA TYR A 111 -1.00 -0.51 -13.28
C TYR A 111 0.22 -0.56 -12.37
N ILE A 112 0.48 0.54 -11.69
CA ILE A 112 1.45 0.63 -10.61
C ILE A 112 0.73 0.88 -9.30
N CYS A 113 1.02 0.11 -8.26
CA CYS A 113 0.51 0.33 -6.92
C CYS A 113 1.65 0.66 -5.96
N VAL A 114 1.48 1.72 -5.14
CA VAL A 114 2.50 2.14 -4.16
C VAL A 114 1.99 1.91 -2.73
N GLY A 115 2.58 0.94 -2.05
CA GLY A 115 2.15 0.51 -0.72
C GLY A 115 0.88 -0.34 -0.77
N ARG A 116 -0.04 -0.13 0.20
CA ARG A 116 -1.34 -0.83 0.26
C ARG A 116 -1.23 -2.35 0.42
N ALA A 117 -0.08 -2.83 0.91
CA ALA A 117 0.26 -4.25 0.96
C ALA A 117 0.06 -4.96 -0.41
N ALA A 118 0.22 -4.23 -1.53
CA ALA A 118 0.01 -4.77 -2.86
C ALA A 118 0.96 -5.94 -3.17
N ASP A 119 2.19 -5.88 -2.66
CA ASP A 119 3.18 -6.95 -2.69
C ASP A 119 2.66 -8.23 -2.02
N PHE A 120 1.95 -8.10 -0.93
CA PHE A 120 1.32 -9.23 -0.23
C PHE A 120 0.05 -9.71 -0.93
N VAL A 121 -0.84 -8.79 -1.31
CA VAL A 121 -2.14 -9.11 -1.95
C VAL A 121 -1.96 -9.81 -3.29
N LEU A 122 -0.93 -9.43 -4.05
CA LEU A 122 -0.68 -9.89 -5.41
C LEU A 122 0.45 -10.93 -5.53
N ARG A 123 0.99 -11.41 -4.41
CA ARG A 123 2.17 -12.29 -4.37
C ARG A 123 2.03 -13.62 -5.15
N ASP A 124 0.79 -14.07 -5.33
CA ASP A 124 0.44 -15.30 -6.06
C ASP A 124 0.24 -15.08 -7.57
N LYS A 125 0.38 -13.84 -8.04
CA LYS A 125 0.16 -13.48 -9.44
C LYS A 125 1.47 -13.47 -10.23
N PRO A 126 1.61 -14.28 -11.29
CA PRO A 126 2.87 -14.38 -12.03
C PRO A 126 3.18 -13.16 -12.91
N ASN A 127 2.17 -12.32 -13.19
CA ASN A 127 2.27 -11.08 -13.95
C ASN A 127 2.46 -9.84 -13.07
N VAL A 128 2.95 -10.02 -11.83
CA VAL A 128 3.22 -8.92 -10.89
C VAL A 128 4.71 -8.86 -10.57
N LEU A 129 5.28 -7.66 -10.73
CA LEU A 129 6.64 -7.36 -10.30
C LEU A 129 6.57 -6.62 -8.94
N THR A 130 7.14 -7.22 -7.90
CA THR A 130 7.32 -6.55 -6.62
C THR A 130 8.67 -5.84 -6.56
N VAL A 131 8.64 -4.55 -6.22
CA VAL A 131 9.82 -3.69 -6.10
C VAL A 131 9.88 -3.08 -4.71
N TYR A 132 10.97 -3.34 -3.99
CA TYR A 132 11.25 -2.68 -2.72
C TYR A 132 12.13 -1.44 -2.94
N VAL A 133 11.67 -0.29 -2.47
CA VAL A 133 12.40 0.98 -2.60
C VAL A 133 12.86 1.46 -1.23
N ASP A 134 14.16 1.64 -1.10
CA ASP A 134 14.79 2.22 0.08
C ASP A 134 15.66 3.43 -0.29
N ALA A 135 16.03 4.23 0.71
CA ALA A 135 16.89 5.38 0.54
C ALA A 135 17.77 5.60 1.78
N PRO A 136 18.97 6.18 1.62
CA PRO A 136 19.82 6.52 2.75
C PRO A 136 19.08 7.36 3.80
N TYR A 137 19.41 7.16 5.08
CA TYR A 137 18.72 7.82 6.20
C TYR A 137 18.71 9.35 6.07
N ASP A 138 19.87 9.96 5.78
CA ASP A 138 19.97 11.42 5.67
C ASP A 138 19.12 11.97 4.51
N TRP A 139 19.07 11.27 3.38
CA TRP A 139 18.20 11.63 2.26
C TRP A 139 16.71 11.56 2.65
N ARG A 140 16.33 10.55 3.43
CA ARG A 140 14.96 10.45 3.97
C ARG A 140 14.64 11.61 4.90
N VAL A 141 15.58 12.00 5.77
CA VAL A 141 15.44 13.16 6.68
C VAL A 141 15.21 14.44 5.90
N GLU A 142 16.07 14.76 4.94
CA GLU A 142 15.93 15.96 4.09
C GLU A 142 14.60 16.00 3.35
N ARG A 143 14.19 14.86 2.81
CA ARG A 143 12.92 14.76 2.07
C ARG A 143 11.72 14.95 3.00
N GLU A 144 11.78 14.41 4.22
CA GLU A 144 10.72 14.55 5.20
C GLU A 144 10.61 16.00 5.71
N MET A 145 11.72 16.68 5.93
CA MET A 145 11.77 18.11 6.23
C MET A 145 11.04 18.93 5.15
N LYS A 146 11.36 18.68 3.88
CA LYS A 146 10.72 19.37 2.74
C LYS A 146 9.24 19.06 2.62
N ARG A 147 8.85 17.80 2.86
CA ARG A 147 7.46 17.34 2.71
C ARG A 147 6.53 17.90 3.77
N GLN A 148 7.01 17.99 5.01
CA GLN A 148 6.19 18.42 6.16
C GLN A 148 6.47 19.87 6.60
N GLY A 149 7.51 20.52 6.08
CA GLY A 149 7.91 21.86 6.51
C GLY A 149 8.45 21.88 7.95
N ILE A 150 9.09 20.80 8.42
CA ILE A 150 9.58 20.63 9.80
C ILE A 150 11.10 20.66 9.87
N GLY A 151 11.62 20.89 11.07
CA GLY A 151 13.07 20.89 11.32
C GLY A 151 13.69 19.48 11.35
N SER A 152 15.02 19.40 11.22
CA SER A 152 15.79 18.16 11.15
C SER A 152 15.53 17.22 12.35
N SER A 153 15.49 17.77 13.58
CA SER A 153 15.23 16.96 14.77
C SER A 153 13.84 16.30 14.74
N GLN A 154 12.83 17.04 14.31
CA GLN A 154 11.46 16.51 14.19
C GLN A 154 11.36 15.46 13.08
N ALA A 155 12.02 15.69 11.93
CA ALA A 155 12.06 14.74 10.83
C ALA A 155 12.75 13.43 11.23
N LYS A 156 13.88 13.50 11.92
CA LYS A 156 14.58 12.34 12.48
C LYS A 156 13.68 11.55 13.42
N HIS A 157 13.10 12.22 14.43
CA HIS A 157 12.20 11.57 15.38
C HIS A 157 11.01 10.87 14.67
N TYR A 158 10.44 11.52 13.67
CA TYR A 158 9.35 10.94 12.88
C TYR A 158 9.79 9.66 12.13
N ILE A 159 10.94 9.71 11.47
CA ILE A 159 11.48 8.56 10.73
C ILE A 159 11.83 7.42 11.70
N ASP A 160 12.51 7.70 12.81
CA ASP A 160 12.90 6.70 13.80
C ASP A 160 11.68 6.00 14.41
N LYS A 161 10.62 6.76 14.67
CA LYS A 161 9.35 6.20 15.13
C LYS A 161 8.72 5.27 14.08
N LEU A 162 8.75 5.63 12.80
CA LEU A 162 8.25 4.76 11.73
C LEU A 162 9.08 3.49 11.60
N LEU A 163 10.41 3.61 11.65
CA LEU A 163 11.32 2.46 11.55
C LEU A 163 11.16 1.51 12.74
N SER A 164 10.97 2.03 13.95
CA SER A 164 10.71 1.18 15.12
C SER A 164 9.44 0.34 14.99
N LEU A 165 8.41 0.85 14.32
CA LEU A 165 7.18 0.12 14.04
C LEU A 165 7.38 -1.00 13.00
N ILE A 166 8.30 -0.82 12.05
CA ILE A 166 8.61 -1.80 11.01
C ILE A 166 9.48 -2.94 11.59
N HIS A 167 10.46 -2.64 12.42
CA HIS A 167 11.33 -3.65 13.06
C HIS A 167 10.58 -4.59 14.01
N ILE A 168 9.45 -4.16 14.58
CA ILE A 168 8.58 -5.03 15.39
C ILE A 168 7.88 -6.09 14.51
N SER A 169 7.79 -5.87 13.20
CA SER A 169 7.08 -6.72 12.25
C SER A 169 7.99 -7.61 11.39
N GLU A 170 9.31 -7.51 11.49
CA GLU A 170 10.20 -8.46 10.83
C GLU A 170 10.31 -9.75 11.65
N PRO A 171 9.93 -10.92 11.09
CA PRO A 171 10.23 -12.18 11.75
C PRO A 171 11.76 -12.32 11.84
N THR A 172 12.26 -12.50 13.04
CA THR A 172 13.65 -12.92 13.30
C THR A 172 13.96 -14.13 12.42
N ARG A 173 14.89 -13.97 11.49
CA ARG A 173 15.45 -15.10 10.74
C ARG A 173 16.27 -16.02 11.63
#